data_fc2d60ba2ae590da4064362986dca5d0
#
_entry.id   fc2d60ba2ae590da4064362986dca5d0
#
_cell.length_a   1.000
_cell.length_b   1.000
_cell.length_c   1.000
_cell.angle_alpha   90.00
_cell.angle_beta   90.00
_cell.angle_gamma   90.00
#
_symmetry.space_group_name_H-M   'P 1'
#
loop_
_entity.id
_entity.type
_entity.pdbx_description
1 polymer ?
#
loop_
_entity_poly.entity_id
_entity_poly.type
_entity_poly.pdbx_seq_one_letter_code
_entity_poly.pdbx_strand_id
1 'polypeptide(L)'
;DVQVKDNKDGSQSISVIGQQELQPCAVDVPCDPSSAAFPAVAALINEGSEVRLSRICINKRRTGLYETLQEMGADITYKHTRTESGEKVADILVRSIGKLKGVTVPPERVPSMIDEFPALAMAAACAEGTTVMTGLAELRVKESDRLQMIAEGLTACGVRVETGKDSLTVHGTGKPPKGGATVKTAFDHRIAMAFLVLGTASDQPITVDDSTAISTSFPNFRTLMEDLGAVIG
;
A
#
# COMPACT_ATOMS: atom_id res chain seq x y z
N ASP A 1 0.25 -0.98 33.88
CA ASP A 1 1.18 -2.01 33.35
C ASP A 1 0.39 -2.96 32.44
N VAL A 2 0.97 -3.29 31.28
CA VAL A 2 0.45 -4.30 30.36
C VAL A 2 1.30 -5.56 30.53
N GLN A 3 0.66 -6.70 30.76
CA GLN A 3 1.33 -7.99 30.82
C GLN A 3 1.10 -8.74 29.52
N VAL A 4 2.16 -9.23 28.89
CA VAL A 4 2.12 -10.04 27.68
C VAL A 4 2.69 -11.42 27.98
N LYS A 5 1.95 -12.48 27.67
CA LYS A 5 2.36 -13.86 27.85
C LYS A 5 2.22 -14.61 26.53
N ASP A 6 3.31 -15.21 26.06
CA ASP A 6 3.30 -16.12 24.92
C ASP A 6 2.71 -17.47 25.32
N ASN A 7 1.77 -17.99 24.55
CA ASN A 7 1.15 -19.27 24.74
C ASN A 7 1.86 -20.34 23.89
N LYS A 8 1.69 -21.62 24.28
CA LYS A 8 2.33 -22.77 23.59
C LYS A 8 1.85 -22.97 22.15
N ASP A 9 0.68 -22.46 21.81
CA ASP A 9 0.06 -22.53 20.49
C ASP A 9 0.47 -21.37 19.56
N GLY A 10 1.42 -20.53 20.00
CA GLY A 10 1.90 -19.35 19.24
C GLY A 10 1.01 -18.11 19.39
N SER A 11 -0.10 -18.19 20.13
CA SER A 11 -0.91 -17.01 20.44
C SER A 11 -0.31 -16.22 21.62
N GLN A 12 -0.78 -14.99 21.82
CA GLN A 12 -0.40 -14.15 22.95
C GLN A 12 -1.62 -13.82 23.80
N SER A 13 -1.46 -13.90 25.13
CA SER A 13 -2.41 -13.37 26.08
C SER A 13 -1.94 -11.99 26.53
N ILE A 14 -2.76 -10.96 26.33
CA ILE A 14 -2.48 -9.59 26.74
C ILE A 14 -3.45 -9.22 27.83
N SER A 15 -2.93 -8.81 28.98
CA SER A 15 -3.71 -8.43 30.16
C SER A 15 -3.37 -7.04 30.64
N VAL A 16 -4.38 -6.28 31.02
CA VAL A 16 -4.24 -4.97 31.65
C VAL A 16 -5.16 -4.90 32.87
N ILE A 17 -4.66 -4.36 33.96
CA ILE A 17 -5.49 -4.08 35.14
C ILE A 17 -6.24 -2.79 34.88
N GLY A 18 -7.59 -2.86 34.88
CA GLY A 18 -8.45 -1.70 34.66
C GLY A 18 -8.39 -0.68 35.81
N GLN A 19 -8.97 0.49 35.60
CA GLN A 19 -9.14 1.57 36.59
C GLN A 19 -7.82 2.10 37.18
N GLN A 20 -6.70 1.98 36.42
CA GLN A 20 -5.44 2.59 36.82
C GLN A 20 -5.40 4.06 36.42
N GLU A 21 -4.82 4.90 37.27
CA GLU A 21 -4.53 6.28 36.93
C GLU A 21 -3.38 6.31 35.89
N LEU A 22 -3.70 6.84 34.70
CA LEU A 22 -2.72 6.96 33.63
C LEU A 22 -1.86 8.20 33.83
N GLN A 23 -0.54 8.05 33.65
CA GLN A 23 0.38 9.17 33.69
C GLN A 23 0.58 9.73 32.28
N PRO A 24 0.46 11.06 32.10
CA PRO A 24 0.70 11.67 30.78
C PRO A 24 2.16 11.49 30.37
N CYS A 25 2.40 11.24 29.09
CA CYS A 25 3.74 11.19 28.53
C CYS A 25 3.75 11.81 27.13
N ALA A 26 4.89 12.33 26.70
CA ALA A 26 5.09 12.77 25.34
C ALA A 26 5.29 11.52 24.44
N VAL A 27 4.57 11.48 23.32
CA VAL A 27 4.67 10.42 22.32
C VAL A 27 4.96 11.04 20.97
N ASP A 28 6.10 10.67 20.38
CA ASP A 28 6.40 10.99 18.98
C ASP A 28 5.78 9.91 18.10
N VAL A 29 4.69 10.25 17.41
CA VAL A 29 4.02 9.33 16.49
C VAL A 29 4.81 9.27 15.18
N PRO A 30 5.28 8.09 14.73
CA PRO A 30 5.95 7.95 13.45
C PRO A 30 4.97 8.15 12.27
N CYS A 31 5.51 8.40 11.09
CA CYS A 31 4.69 8.47 9.88
C CYS A 31 4.12 7.10 9.50
N ASP A 32 2.91 7.11 8.96
CA ASP A 32 2.14 5.91 8.64
C ASP A 32 2.70 5.18 7.40
N PRO A 33 3.07 3.88 7.50
CA PRO A 33 3.54 3.11 6.37
C PRO A 33 2.48 2.89 5.29
N SER A 34 1.20 2.90 5.65
CA SER A 34 0.10 2.76 4.69
C SER A 34 -0.05 4.00 3.79
N SER A 35 0.07 5.20 4.37
CA SER A 35 0.10 6.44 3.59
C SER A 35 1.36 6.51 2.71
N ALA A 36 2.51 6.09 3.24
CA ALA A 36 3.78 6.05 2.52
C ALA A 36 3.80 5.02 1.37
N ALA A 37 2.91 4.04 1.36
CA ALA A 37 2.78 3.06 0.29
C ALA A 37 2.50 3.69 -1.09
N PHE A 38 1.68 4.74 -1.13
CA PHE A 38 1.29 5.39 -2.39
C PHE A 38 2.45 6.10 -3.09
N PRO A 39 3.20 7.02 -2.47
CA PRO A 39 4.38 7.61 -3.10
C PRO A 39 5.50 6.58 -3.33
N ALA A 40 5.61 5.52 -2.51
CA ALA A 40 6.56 4.45 -2.77
C ALA A 40 6.24 3.72 -4.09
N VAL A 41 4.98 3.32 -4.28
CA VAL A 41 4.55 2.66 -5.52
C VAL A 41 4.65 3.61 -6.70
N ALA A 42 4.25 4.88 -6.55
CA ALA A 42 4.40 5.89 -7.60
C ALA A 42 5.86 5.99 -8.08
N ALA A 43 6.83 6.03 -7.16
CA ALA A 43 8.24 6.04 -7.54
C ALA A 43 8.65 4.79 -8.31
N LEU A 44 8.17 3.60 -7.91
CA LEU A 44 8.56 2.33 -8.52
C LEU A 44 8.01 2.12 -9.93
N ILE A 45 6.80 2.65 -10.23
CA ILE A 45 6.16 2.49 -11.53
C ILE A 45 6.54 3.60 -12.54
N ASN A 46 7.23 4.65 -12.09
CA ASN A 46 7.74 5.72 -12.96
C ASN A 46 9.27 5.60 -13.08
N GLU A 47 9.75 5.32 -14.27
CA GLU A 47 11.17 5.07 -14.56
C GLU A 47 12.05 6.27 -14.16
N GLY A 48 13.18 5.99 -13.51
CA GLY A 48 14.15 7.00 -13.08
C GLY A 48 13.74 7.79 -11.82
N SER A 49 12.62 7.46 -11.19
CA SER A 49 12.15 8.13 -9.99
C SER A 49 12.86 7.65 -8.73
N GLU A 50 13.04 8.58 -7.79
CA GLU A 50 13.52 8.32 -6.43
C GLU A 50 12.66 9.09 -5.44
N VAL A 51 12.24 8.43 -4.35
CA VAL A 51 11.54 9.09 -3.25
C VAL A 51 12.14 8.70 -1.90
N ARG A 52 12.26 9.67 -1.00
CA ARG A 52 12.63 9.45 0.39
C ARG A 52 11.40 9.68 1.28
N LEU A 53 11.02 8.65 2.00
CA LEU A 53 9.91 8.64 2.95
C LEU A 53 10.50 8.69 4.37
N SER A 54 10.38 9.83 5.03
CA SER A 54 11.05 10.08 6.30
C SER A 54 10.23 9.60 7.49
N ARG A 55 10.91 9.07 8.52
CA ARG A 55 10.30 8.68 9.81
C ARG A 55 9.15 7.68 9.69
N ILE A 56 9.22 6.74 8.77
CA ILE A 56 8.16 5.74 8.59
C ILE A 56 8.23 4.67 9.68
N CYS A 57 7.08 4.33 10.26
CA CYS A 57 6.96 3.15 11.13
C CYS A 57 7.33 1.89 10.35
N ILE A 58 8.33 1.15 10.84
CA ILE A 58 8.79 -0.11 10.25
C ILE A 58 8.48 -1.31 11.13
N ASN A 59 7.36 -1.28 11.83
CA ASN A 59 6.84 -2.44 12.53
C ASN A 59 6.57 -3.56 11.52
N LYS A 60 7.13 -4.74 11.75
CA LYS A 60 7.00 -5.89 10.84
C LYS A 60 5.56 -6.31 10.56
N ARG A 61 4.63 -5.98 11.47
CA ARG A 61 3.19 -6.22 11.28
C ARG A 61 2.52 -5.19 10.36
N ARG A 62 3.28 -4.23 9.82
CA ARG A 62 2.79 -3.12 8.98
C ARG A 62 3.63 -2.92 7.70
N THR A 63 4.63 -3.77 7.45
CA THR A 63 5.60 -3.58 6.35
C THR A 63 5.56 -4.66 5.27
N GLY A 64 4.53 -5.50 5.27
CA GLY A 64 4.40 -6.59 4.29
C GLY A 64 4.43 -6.13 2.83
N LEU A 65 3.89 -4.94 2.52
CA LEU A 65 3.98 -4.36 1.19
C LEU A 65 5.44 -4.16 0.76
N TYR A 66 6.26 -3.56 1.61
CA TYR A 66 7.66 -3.26 1.26
C TYR A 66 8.47 -4.53 1.04
N GLU A 67 8.23 -5.58 1.83
CA GLU A 67 8.83 -6.90 1.64
C GLU A 67 8.41 -7.49 0.28
N THR A 68 7.12 -7.42 -0.05
CA THR A 68 6.59 -7.89 -1.33
C THR A 68 7.18 -7.12 -2.52
N LEU A 69 7.27 -5.80 -2.41
CA LEU A 69 7.89 -4.97 -3.46
C LEU A 69 9.38 -5.30 -3.65
N GLN A 70 10.12 -5.58 -2.57
CA GLN A 70 11.51 -6.04 -2.67
C GLN A 70 11.61 -7.40 -3.38
N GLU A 71 10.70 -8.34 -3.10
CA GLU A 71 10.61 -9.62 -3.83
C GLU A 71 10.27 -9.41 -5.32
N MET A 72 9.48 -8.38 -5.64
CA MET A 72 9.23 -7.95 -7.02
C MET A 72 10.45 -7.30 -7.69
N GLY A 73 11.55 -7.09 -6.96
CA GLY A 73 12.80 -6.51 -7.45
C GLY A 73 12.94 -5.01 -7.24
N ALA A 74 12.11 -4.40 -6.38
CA ALA A 74 12.22 -2.97 -6.06
C ALA A 74 13.50 -2.66 -5.25
N ASP A 75 14.17 -1.55 -5.56
CA ASP A 75 15.24 -1.00 -4.72
C ASP A 75 14.63 -0.18 -3.58
N ILE A 76 14.47 -0.85 -2.44
CA ILE A 76 13.96 -0.26 -1.20
C ILE A 76 15.01 -0.42 -0.11
N THR A 77 15.52 0.70 0.39
CA THR A 77 16.56 0.74 1.42
C THR A 77 16.07 1.46 2.67
N TYR A 78 16.24 0.81 3.83
CA TYR A 78 15.96 1.40 5.14
C TYR A 78 17.20 2.10 5.68
N LYS A 79 17.09 3.40 6.01
CA LYS A 79 18.18 4.21 6.56
C LYS A 79 17.80 4.81 7.90
N HIS A 80 18.78 5.15 8.73
CA HIS A 80 18.58 5.81 10.01
C HIS A 80 17.56 5.07 10.91
N THR A 81 17.62 3.73 10.92
CA THR A 81 16.75 2.90 11.76
C THR A 81 16.99 3.21 13.24
N ARG A 82 15.91 3.49 13.97
CA ARG A 82 15.92 3.81 15.39
C ARG A 82 14.62 3.41 16.07
N THR A 83 14.52 3.62 17.37
CA THR A 83 13.28 3.43 18.11
C THR A 83 12.80 4.79 18.62
N GLU A 84 11.56 5.17 18.31
CA GLU A 84 10.90 6.38 18.79
C GLU A 84 9.61 5.98 19.52
N SER A 85 9.43 6.40 20.75
CA SER A 85 8.25 6.10 21.59
C SER A 85 7.82 4.62 21.58
N GLY A 86 8.80 3.70 21.54
CA GLY A 86 8.56 2.24 21.54
C GLY A 86 8.37 1.61 20.15
N GLU A 87 8.20 2.40 19.08
CA GLU A 87 8.08 1.91 17.70
C GLU A 87 9.40 2.00 16.94
N LYS A 88 9.65 1.01 16.09
CA LYS A 88 10.77 1.07 15.14
C LYS A 88 10.45 2.00 13.98
N VAL A 89 11.37 2.89 13.70
CA VAL A 89 11.25 3.94 12.68
C VAL A 89 12.47 3.94 11.78
N ALA A 90 12.27 4.19 10.48
CA ALA A 90 13.36 4.41 9.53
C ALA A 90 12.97 5.44 8.47
N ASP A 91 13.96 5.96 7.79
CA ASP A 91 13.75 6.61 6.49
C ASP A 91 13.81 5.53 5.42
N ILE A 92 12.79 5.47 4.57
CA ILE A 92 12.72 4.51 3.46
C ILE A 92 13.09 5.25 2.18
N LEU A 93 14.13 4.78 1.51
CA LEU A 93 14.53 5.25 0.19
C LEU A 93 14.03 4.25 -0.84
N VAL A 94 13.26 4.71 -1.81
CA VAL A 94 12.67 3.90 -2.89
C VAL A 94 13.16 4.42 -4.23
N ARG A 95 13.68 3.55 -5.10
CA ARG A 95 14.19 3.90 -6.42
C ARG A 95 13.64 3.00 -7.49
N SER A 96 13.31 3.59 -8.63
CA SER A 96 13.02 2.84 -9.85
C SER A 96 14.31 2.56 -10.61
N ILE A 97 14.89 1.37 -10.42
CA ILE A 97 16.14 0.95 -11.06
C ILE A 97 15.93 -0.08 -12.17
N GLY A 98 14.70 -0.50 -12.41
CA GLY A 98 14.35 -1.51 -13.40
C GLY A 98 12.90 -1.93 -13.30
N LYS A 99 12.53 -2.95 -14.08
CA LYS A 99 11.16 -3.45 -14.09
C LYS A 99 10.88 -4.33 -12.89
N LEU A 100 9.74 -4.10 -12.26
CA LEU A 100 9.18 -5.02 -11.27
C LEU A 100 8.79 -6.33 -11.94
N LYS A 101 8.85 -7.43 -11.20
CA LYS A 101 8.42 -8.76 -11.64
C LYS A 101 7.23 -9.25 -10.85
N GLY A 102 6.34 -9.98 -11.50
CA GLY A 102 5.23 -10.63 -10.83
C GLY A 102 5.69 -11.65 -9.80
N VAL A 103 4.96 -11.77 -8.69
CA VAL A 103 5.24 -12.68 -7.57
C VAL A 103 3.98 -13.34 -7.06
N THR A 104 4.13 -14.43 -6.30
CA THR A 104 3.04 -14.99 -5.50
C THR A 104 3.19 -14.49 -4.08
N VAL A 105 2.21 -13.72 -3.61
CA VAL A 105 2.20 -13.17 -2.24
C VAL A 105 1.83 -14.27 -1.25
N PRO A 106 2.67 -14.56 -0.24
CA PRO A 106 2.35 -15.55 0.78
C PRO A 106 1.11 -15.15 1.58
N PRO A 107 0.09 -16.03 1.74
CA PRO A 107 -1.14 -15.69 2.47
C PRO A 107 -0.91 -15.24 3.92
N GLU A 108 0.12 -15.78 4.57
CA GLU A 108 0.51 -15.39 5.93
C GLU A 108 1.01 -13.95 6.04
N ARG A 109 1.39 -13.31 4.93
CA ARG A 109 1.78 -11.89 4.89
C ARG A 109 0.57 -10.95 4.87
N VAL A 110 -0.60 -11.42 4.44
CA VAL A 110 -1.81 -10.61 4.26
C VAL A 110 -2.13 -9.71 5.47
N PRO A 111 -2.09 -10.18 6.73
CA PRO A 111 -2.40 -9.32 7.87
C PRO A 111 -1.46 -8.14 8.06
N SER A 112 -0.22 -8.21 7.55
CA SER A 112 0.78 -7.14 7.67
C SER A 112 0.69 -6.09 6.56
N MET A 113 -0.23 -6.26 5.59
CA MET A 113 -0.39 -5.39 4.42
C MET A 113 -1.81 -5.38 3.84
N ILE A 114 -2.82 -5.76 4.63
CA ILE A 114 -4.19 -5.91 4.12
C ILE A 114 -4.72 -4.61 3.47
N ASP A 115 -4.35 -3.48 3.99
CA ASP A 115 -4.79 -2.17 3.51
C ASP A 115 -3.94 -1.63 2.34
N GLU A 116 -2.82 -2.27 2.03
CA GLU A 116 -1.89 -1.89 0.96
C GLU A 116 -2.10 -2.68 -0.34
N PHE A 117 -3.01 -3.66 -0.37
CA PHE A 117 -3.32 -4.40 -1.61
C PHE A 117 -3.78 -3.51 -2.77
N PRO A 118 -4.54 -2.42 -2.56
CA PRO A 118 -4.81 -1.48 -3.65
C PRO A 118 -3.52 -0.92 -4.28
N ALA A 119 -2.56 -0.48 -3.47
CA ALA A 119 -1.29 0.04 -3.96
C ALA A 119 -0.43 -1.06 -4.62
N LEU A 120 -0.36 -2.27 -4.02
CA LEU A 120 0.35 -3.40 -4.61
C LEU A 120 -0.21 -3.79 -5.97
N ALA A 121 -1.54 -3.76 -6.14
CA ALA A 121 -2.18 -4.09 -7.42
C ALA A 121 -1.76 -3.13 -8.54
N MET A 122 -1.51 -1.86 -8.23
CA MET A 122 -0.99 -0.88 -9.20
C MET A 122 0.47 -1.20 -9.59
N ALA A 123 1.31 -1.56 -8.62
CA ALA A 123 2.66 -2.05 -8.90
C ALA A 123 2.64 -3.32 -9.76
N ALA A 124 1.74 -4.27 -9.44
CA ALA A 124 1.56 -5.51 -10.19
C ALA A 124 1.09 -5.26 -11.63
N ALA A 125 0.24 -4.26 -11.86
CA ALA A 125 -0.23 -3.89 -13.20
C ALA A 125 0.91 -3.42 -14.13
N CYS A 126 1.95 -2.80 -13.55
CA CYS A 126 3.13 -2.32 -14.27
C CYS A 126 4.27 -3.36 -14.31
N ALA A 127 4.19 -4.43 -13.51
CA ALA A 127 5.23 -5.46 -13.40
C ALA A 127 5.26 -6.38 -14.64
N GLU A 128 6.39 -7.03 -14.87
CA GLU A 128 6.51 -8.10 -15.86
C GLU A 128 6.08 -9.44 -15.27
N GLY A 129 5.04 -10.05 -15.87
CA GLY A 129 4.53 -11.35 -15.44
C GLY A 129 3.32 -11.26 -14.51
N THR A 130 3.01 -12.37 -13.86
CA THR A 130 1.77 -12.53 -13.10
C THR A 130 2.03 -12.35 -11.61
N THR A 131 1.22 -11.51 -10.95
CA THR A 131 1.17 -11.41 -9.49
C THR A 131 -0.08 -12.09 -8.97
N VAL A 132 0.10 -13.05 -8.06
CA VAL A 132 -0.98 -13.84 -7.44
C VAL A 132 -1.11 -13.46 -5.97
N MET A 133 -2.30 -13.08 -5.56
CA MET A 133 -2.65 -12.65 -4.20
C MET A 133 -3.83 -13.49 -3.71
N THR A 134 -3.69 -14.16 -2.57
CA THR A 134 -4.72 -15.05 -1.99
C THR A 134 -4.93 -14.72 -0.51
N GLY A 135 -6.05 -15.20 0.08
CA GLY A 135 -6.38 -14.90 1.47
C GLY A 135 -7.00 -13.52 1.67
N LEU A 136 -7.57 -12.92 0.63
CA LEU A 136 -8.04 -11.54 0.57
C LEU A 136 -9.51 -11.36 0.95
N ALA A 137 -10.13 -12.32 1.63
CA ALA A 137 -11.56 -12.25 1.96
C ALA A 137 -11.93 -10.97 2.72
N GLU A 138 -11.03 -10.46 3.57
CA GLU A 138 -11.26 -9.25 4.36
C GLU A 138 -11.35 -7.98 3.50
N LEU A 139 -10.72 -7.94 2.32
CA LEU A 139 -10.83 -6.80 1.41
C LEU A 139 -12.27 -6.54 0.91
N ARG A 140 -13.12 -7.57 0.93
CA ARG A 140 -14.52 -7.44 0.48
C ARG A 140 -15.42 -6.74 1.48
N VAL A 141 -14.98 -6.61 2.73
CA VAL A 141 -15.78 -6.06 3.85
C VAL A 141 -15.10 -4.84 4.49
N LYS A 142 -14.19 -4.18 3.75
CA LYS A 142 -13.58 -2.91 4.14
C LYS A 142 -14.57 -1.75 3.86
N GLU A 143 -14.08 -0.53 3.65
CA GLU A 143 -14.91 0.64 3.31
C GLU A 143 -15.73 0.42 2.02
N SER A 144 -15.22 -0.42 1.13
CA SER A 144 -15.87 -0.94 -0.06
C SER A 144 -15.52 -2.41 -0.25
N ASP A 145 -16.10 -3.11 -1.23
CA ASP A 145 -15.51 -4.36 -1.76
C ASP A 145 -14.25 -4.00 -2.55
N ARG A 146 -13.13 -3.76 -1.82
CA ARG A 146 -11.86 -3.35 -2.43
C ARG A 146 -11.36 -4.32 -3.48
N LEU A 147 -11.55 -5.63 -3.26
CA LEU A 147 -11.12 -6.64 -4.23
C LEU A 147 -11.86 -6.45 -5.56
N GLN A 148 -13.16 -6.23 -5.51
CA GLN A 148 -13.99 -5.97 -6.70
C GLN A 148 -13.60 -4.62 -7.35
N MET A 149 -13.45 -3.56 -6.56
CA MET A 149 -13.10 -2.22 -7.08
C MET A 149 -11.74 -2.23 -7.79
N ILE A 150 -10.74 -2.91 -7.22
CA ILE A 150 -9.42 -3.06 -7.86
C ILE A 150 -9.56 -3.79 -9.21
N ALA A 151 -10.28 -4.90 -9.24
CA ALA A 151 -10.43 -5.71 -10.43
C ALA A 151 -11.16 -4.97 -11.56
N GLU A 152 -12.27 -4.30 -11.24
CA GLU A 152 -13.04 -3.51 -12.21
C GLU A 152 -12.23 -2.33 -12.75
N GLY A 153 -11.56 -1.58 -11.86
CA GLY A 153 -10.76 -0.43 -12.24
C GLY A 153 -9.56 -0.81 -13.11
N LEU A 154 -8.81 -1.85 -12.74
CA LEU A 154 -7.69 -2.35 -13.54
C LEU A 154 -8.14 -2.87 -14.90
N THR A 155 -9.26 -3.59 -14.95
CA THR A 155 -9.84 -4.07 -16.22
C THR A 155 -10.23 -2.89 -17.12
N ALA A 156 -10.85 -1.85 -16.57
CA ALA A 156 -11.20 -0.64 -17.32
C ALA A 156 -9.96 0.09 -17.84
N CYS A 157 -8.84 0.04 -17.13
CA CYS A 157 -7.53 0.59 -17.54
C CYS A 157 -6.75 -0.32 -18.52
N GLY A 158 -7.34 -1.45 -18.97
CA GLY A 158 -6.75 -2.35 -19.96
C GLY A 158 -5.81 -3.40 -19.38
N VAL A 159 -5.85 -3.66 -18.07
CA VAL A 159 -5.07 -4.70 -17.40
C VAL A 159 -5.89 -5.99 -17.33
N ARG A 160 -5.30 -7.13 -17.68
CA ARG A 160 -5.93 -8.45 -17.48
C ARG A 160 -5.88 -8.81 -16.01
N VAL A 161 -7.05 -9.10 -15.45
CA VAL A 161 -7.23 -9.46 -14.03
C VAL A 161 -8.14 -10.68 -13.90
N GLU A 162 -7.84 -11.57 -12.96
CA GLU A 162 -8.69 -12.68 -12.58
C GLU A 162 -9.01 -12.58 -11.09
N THR A 163 -10.26 -12.82 -10.71
CA THR A 163 -10.71 -12.77 -9.31
C THR A 163 -11.34 -14.07 -8.88
N GLY A 164 -11.08 -14.47 -7.65
CA GLY A 164 -11.79 -15.54 -6.95
C GLY A 164 -12.61 -14.99 -5.79
N LYS A 165 -13.06 -15.87 -4.91
CA LYS A 165 -13.79 -15.50 -3.69
C LYS A 165 -12.93 -14.61 -2.78
N ASP A 166 -11.65 -14.95 -2.64
CA ASP A 166 -10.66 -14.33 -1.77
C ASP A 166 -9.29 -14.16 -2.46
N SER A 167 -9.28 -14.05 -3.78
CA SER A 167 -8.05 -13.97 -4.56
C SER A 167 -8.13 -12.94 -5.66
N LEU A 168 -6.99 -12.37 -6.00
CA LEU A 168 -6.76 -11.44 -7.09
C LEU A 168 -5.49 -11.86 -7.83
N THR A 169 -5.59 -12.04 -9.14
CA THR A 169 -4.44 -12.29 -10.02
C THR A 169 -4.33 -11.16 -11.03
N VAL A 170 -3.19 -10.50 -11.08
CA VAL A 170 -2.91 -9.38 -11.99
C VAL A 170 -1.85 -9.81 -13.00
N HIS A 171 -2.14 -9.68 -14.28
CA HIS A 171 -1.21 -10.00 -15.37
C HIS A 171 -0.58 -8.73 -15.92
N GLY A 172 0.57 -8.36 -15.36
CA GLY A 172 1.35 -7.23 -15.80
C GLY A 172 2.18 -7.57 -17.05
N THR A 173 2.42 -6.56 -17.88
CA THR A 173 3.16 -6.72 -19.15
C THR A 173 4.58 -6.14 -19.10
N GLY A 174 5.02 -5.62 -17.95
CA GLY A 174 6.28 -4.90 -17.80
C GLY A 174 6.26 -3.51 -18.46
N LYS A 175 5.05 -2.99 -18.72
CA LYS A 175 4.80 -1.65 -19.29
C LYS A 175 3.64 -1.00 -18.55
N PRO A 176 3.57 0.33 -18.52
CA PRO A 176 2.41 1.04 -18.01
C PRO A 176 1.11 0.55 -18.70
N PRO A 177 -0.02 0.50 -18.00
CA PRO A 177 -1.30 0.17 -18.59
C PRO A 177 -1.81 1.30 -19.49
N LYS A 178 -2.79 0.98 -20.34
CA LYS A 178 -3.40 1.97 -21.26
C LYS A 178 -4.00 3.16 -20.51
N GLY A 179 -4.65 2.94 -19.37
CA GLY A 179 -5.41 4.00 -18.68
C GLY A 179 -6.63 4.46 -19.45
N GLY A 180 -6.96 5.76 -19.38
CA GLY A 180 -8.05 6.40 -20.13
C GLY A 180 -9.44 6.09 -19.58
N ALA A 181 -9.56 5.56 -18.38
CA ALA A 181 -10.83 5.18 -17.75
C ALA A 181 -11.23 6.13 -16.62
N THR A 182 -12.55 6.22 -16.37
CA THR A 182 -13.09 6.73 -15.13
C THR A 182 -13.35 5.55 -14.20
N VAL A 183 -12.64 5.51 -13.06
CA VAL A 183 -12.69 4.42 -12.09
C VAL A 183 -13.66 4.78 -10.97
N LYS A 184 -14.53 3.83 -10.62
CA LYS A 184 -15.42 3.94 -9.48
C LYS A 184 -14.64 3.70 -8.19
N THR A 185 -14.78 4.60 -7.24
CA THR A 185 -14.09 4.52 -5.94
C THR A 185 -14.96 3.98 -4.82
N ALA A 186 -16.29 4.02 -4.99
CA ALA A 186 -17.26 3.65 -3.95
C ALA A 186 -16.96 4.37 -2.60
N PHE A 187 -16.55 5.64 -2.67
CA PHE A 187 -16.15 6.45 -1.53
C PHE A 187 -14.97 5.88 -0.70
N ASP A 188 -14.14 5.04 -1.32
CA ASP A 188 -12.97 4.45 -0.68
C ASP A 188 -11.70 5.23 -1.05
N HIS A 189 -11.10 5.88 -0.06
CA HIS A 189 -9.90 6.70 -0.22
C HIS A 189 -8.70 5.92 -0.78
N ARG A 190 -8.54 4.62 -0.41
CA ARG A 190 -7.42 3.80 -0.88
C ARG A 190 -7.56 3.41 -2.34
N ILE A 191 -8.80 3.16 -2.79
CA ILE A 191 -9.07 2.92 -4.20
C ILE A 191 -8.80 4.20 -5.00
N ALA A 192 -9.30 5.34 -4.55
CA ALA A 192 -9.04 6.62 -5.21
C ALA A 192 -7.54 6.91 -5.33
N MET A 193 -6.78 6.85 -4.23
CA MET A 193 -5.33 7.11 -4.24
C MET A 193 -4.57 6.11 -5.11
N ALA A 194 -4.92 4.83 -5.07
CA ALA A 194 -4.25 3.79 -5.87
C ALA A 194 -4.38 4.08 -7.37
N PHE A 195 -5.58 4.40 -7.86
CA PHE A 195 -5.78 4.68 -9.28
C PHE A 195 -5.20 6.03 -9.71
N LEU A 196 -5.16 7.04 -8.84
CA LEU A 196 -4.42 8.28 -9.11
C LEU A 196 -2.91 8.01 -9.23
N VAL A 197 -2.36 7.14 -8.37
CA VAL A 197 -0.96 6.68 -8.49
C VAL A 197 -0.74 5.93 -9.80
N LEU A 198 -1.62 5.00 -10.21
CA LEU A 198 -1.50 4.32 -11.49
C LEU A 198 -1.54 5.30 -12.67
N GLY A 199 -2.37 6.35 -12.55
CA GLY A 199 -2.50 7.41 -13.55
C GLY A 199 -1.20 8.17 -13.82
N THR A 200 -0.26 8.21 -12.85
CA THR A 200 1.05 8.86 -13.04
C THR A 200 1.94 8.13 -14.06
N ALA A 201 1.70 6.85 -14.28
CA ALA A 201 2.50 6.01 -15.19
C ALA A 201 1.74 5.59 -16.44
N SER A 202 0.39 5.61 -16.45
CA SER A 202 -0.44 5.10 -17.57
C SER A 202 -0.30 5.94 -18.84
N ASP A 203 -0.53 5.31 -20.01
CA ASP A 203 -0.43 5.98 -21.31
C ASP A 203 -1.47 7.11 -21.48
N GLN A 204 -2.64 6.94 -20.86
CA GLN A 204 -3.74 7.92 -20.86
C GLN A 204 -4.15 8.25 -19.44
N PRO A 205 -4.60 9.48 -19.13
CA PRO A 205 -5.02 9.87 -17.80
C PRO A 205 -6.10 8.94 -17.22
N ILE A 206 -6.00 8.66 -15.92
CA ILE A 206 -7.03 7.93 -15.18
C ILE A 206 -7.79 8.94 -14.33
N THR A 207 -9.11 8.93 -14.44
CA THR A 207 -10.02 9.75 -13.62
C THR A 207 -10.66 8.87 -12.56
N VAL A 208 -10.79 9.37 -11.33
CA VAL A 208 -11.63 8.76 -10.29
C VAL A 208 -12.95 9.51 -10.20
N ASP A 209 -14.06 8.79 -9.99
CA ASP A 209 -15.40 9.39 -9.94
C ASP A 209 -15.59 10.30 -8.71
N ASP A 210 -14.94 9.96 -7.59
CA ASP A 210 -14.97 10.75 -6.36
C ASP A 210 -13.63 10.65 -5.63
N SER A 211 -12.96 11.77 -5.40
CA SER A 211 -11.71 11.86 -4.64
C SER A 211 -11.89 12.43 -3.23
N THR A 212 -13.11 12.82 -2.84
CA THR A 212 -13.36 13.53 -1.57
C THR A 212 -13.02 12.69 -0.34
N ALA A 213 -13.20 11.37 -0.43
CA ALA A 213 -12.83 10.43 0.64
C ALA A 213 -11.33 10.45 0.99
N ILE A 214 -10.45 10.87 0.07
CA ILE A 214 -9.00 10.96 0.33
C ILE A 214 -8.72 11.89 1.53
N SER A 215 -9.45 13.00 1.63
CA SER A 215 -9.26 13.98 2.71
C SER A 215 -9.53 13.43 4.11
N THR A 216 -10.27 12.34 4.24
CA THR A 216 -10.58 11.71 5.53
C THR A 216 -9.40 10.95 6.14
N SER A 217 -8.44 10.54 5.30
CA SER A 217 -7.31 9.71 5.72
C SER A 217 -5.95 10.35 5.37
N PHE A 218 -5.85 11.02 4.22
CA PHE A 218 -4.62 11.64 3.74
C PHE A 218 -4.90 13.03 3.12
N PRO A 219 -5.25 14.03 3.94
CA PRO A 219 -5.78 15.33 3.45
C PRO A 219 -4.82 16.08 2.52
N ASN A 220 -3.51 15.90 2.66
CA ASN A 220 -2.50 16.53 1.81
C ASN A 220 -1.95 15.61 0.70
N PHE A 221 -2.62 14.50 0.39
CA PHE A 221 -2.17 13.54 -0.63
C PHE A 221 -1.89 14.20 -1.98
N ARG A 222 -2.86 14.98 -2.50
CA ARG A 222 -2.72 15.66 -3.79
C ARG A 222 -1.50 16.58 -3.82
N THR A 223 -1.40 17.51 -2.86
CA THR A 223 -0.28 18.46 -2.79
C THR A 223 1.06 17.73 -2.69
N LEU A 224 1.15 16.69 -1.84
CA LEU A 224 2.37 15.90 -1.70
C LEU A 224 2.76 15.22 -3.02
N MET A 225 1.81 14.62 -3.74
CA MET A 225 2.09 13.98 -5.02
C MET A 225 2.48 15.00 -6.10
N GLU A 226 1.84 16.17 -6.12
CA GLU A 226 2.21 17.29 -7.01
C GLU A 226 3.62 17.81 -6.72
N ASP A 227 4.00 17.95 -5.43
CA ASP A 227 5.36 18.33 -5.00
C ASP A 227 6.41 17.28 -5.41
N LEU A 228 6.02 16.02 -5.53
CA LEU A 228 6.85 14.93 -6.06
C LEU A 228 6.89 14.88 -7.60
N GLY A 229 6.16 15.76 -8.28
CA GLY A 229 6.16 15.89 -9.74
C GLY A 229 4.97 15.19 -10.45
N ALA A 230 4.01 14.66 -9.73
CA ALA A 230 2.80 14.13 -10.35
C ALA A 230 1.90 15.27 -10.86
N VAL A 231 1.16 15.00 -11.94
CA VAL A 231 0.12 15.92 -12.46
C VAL A 231 -1.24 15.35 -12.10
N ILE A 232 -1.91 15.96 -11.12
CA ILE A 232 -3.24 15.55 -10.66
C ILE A 232 -4.21 16.71 -10.88
N GLY A 233 -5.11 16.53 -11.83
CA GLY A 233 -6.14 17.52 -12.21
C GLY A 233 -7.33 17.58 -11.25
#